data_1e60e8c5514e026271c2ff8f2b403d86
#
_entry.id   1e60e8c5514e026271c2ff8f2b403d86
#
_cell.length_a   1.000
_cell.length_b   1.000
_cell.length_c   1.000
_cell.angle_alpha   90.00
_cell.angle_beta   90.00
_cell.angle_gamma   90.00
#
_symmetry.space_group_name_H-M   'P 1'
#
loop_
_entity.id
_entity.type
_entity.pdbx_description
1 polymer ?
#
loop_
_entity_poly.entity_id
_entity_poly.type
_entity_poly.pdbx_seq_one_letter_code
_entity_poly.pdbx_strand_id
1 'polypeptide(L)'
;MTFSVLGMIGVAPPPAESQGAAVHVIGGGVDPDYIVRFTEAHEQAGFDAVLVGYSSASADGFTVASFAAAHTDRISFLVAHRPGFIAPTLAARKAATLDNLTRGRLQLHIITGGVDYDQRRDGDFLGHDERYARTDEYISVLKQTWTSAKPFDFEGRYYRFEQAVSEVRCHQQPHIPVYFGGVSPAAIGVGARHADVY
;
A
#
# COMPACT_ATOMS: atom_id res chain seq x y z
N MET A 1 7.57 21.81 13.96
CA MET A 1 7.08 20.43 13.84
C MET A 1 5.91 20.47 12.88
N THR A 2 5.94 19.71 11.80
CA THR A 2 4.79 19.58 10.90
C THR A 2 4.05 18.31 11.29
N PHE A 3 2.75 18.41 11.55
CA PHE A 3 1.91 17.26 11.83
C PHE A 3 1.19 16.86 10.54
N SER A 4 1.04 15.56 10.31
CA SER A 4 0.18 15.04 9.25
C SER A 4 -1.05 14.37 9.87
N VAL A 5 -2.22 14.70 9.35
CA VAL A 5 -3.50 14.15 9.80
C VAL A 5 -3.93 13.10 8.79
N LEU A 6 -4.00 11.84 9.23
CA LEU A 6 -4.43 10.73 8.40
C LEU A 6 -5.83 10.27 8.78
N GLY A 7 -6.68 10.14 7.77
CA GLY A 7 -7.98 9.47 7.87
C GLY A 7 -7.89 8.03 7.38
N MET A 8 -9.04 7.36 7.36
CA MET A 8 -9.18 6.04 6.74
C MET A 8 -10.36 6.06 5.80
N ILE A 9 -10.18 5.57 4.58
CA ILE A 9 -11.25 5.50 3.61
C ILE A 9 -12.17 4.29 3.89
N GLY A 10 -13.47 4.51 3.80
CA GLY A 10 -14.46 3.44 3.75
C GLY A 10 -14.94 3.18 2.33
N VAL A 11 -15.27 1.95 1.99
CA VAL A 11 -15.76 1.56 0.65
C VAL A 11 -17.29 1.43 0.57
N ALA A 12 -17.96 1.35 1.70
CA ALA A 12 -19.41 1.36 1.85
C ALA A 12 -19.79 1.94 3.23
N PRO A 13 -21.02 2.43 3.39
CA PRO A 13 -21.50 2.84 4.71
C PRO A 13 -21.40 1.69 5.72
N PRO A 14 -20.97 1.96 6.97
CA PRO A 14 -20.95 0.94 8.02
C PRO A 14 -22.39 0.44 8.27
N PRO A 15 -22.57 -0.85 8.60
CA PRO A 15 -23.87 -1.35 9.02
C PRO A 15 -24.43 -0.53 10.20
N ALA A 16 -25.74 -0.31 10.22
CA ALA A 16 -26.39 0.51 11.25
C ALA A 16 -26.10 0.04 12.70
N GLU A 17 -25.87 -1.26 12.88
CA GLU A 17 -25.56 -1.90 14.17
C GLU A 17 -24.14 -1.64 14.66
N SER A 18 -23.24 -1.17 13.77
CA SER A 18 -21.82 -0.91 14.09
C SER A 18 -21.51 0.55 14.39
N GLN A 19 -22.52 1.39 14.54
CA GLN A 19 -22.34 2.79 14.90
C GLN A 19 -21.82 2.89 16.34
N GLY A 20 -20.52 3.00 16.51
CA GLY A 20 -19.99 3.40 17.80
C GLY A 20 -18.59 3.02 18.20
N ALA A 21 -17.87 2.10 17.60
CA ALA A 21 -16.54 1.76 18.14
C ALA A 21 -15.57 0.98 17.23
N ALA A 22 -15.92 0.54 16.06
CA ALA A 22 -14.99 -0.24 15.23
C ALA A 22 -14.43 0.62 14.11
N VAL A 23 -13.11 0.73 14.05
CA VAL A 23 -12.42 1.12 12.83
C VAL A 23 -12.75 0.06 11.77
N HIS A 24 -13.74 0.33 10.94
CA HIS A 24 -14.06 -0.55 9.82
C HIS A 24 -12.94 -0.41 8.79
N VAL A 25 -12.01 -1.33 8.87
CA VAL A 25 -11.14 -1.63 7.73
C VAL A 25 -12.06 -1.99 6.55
N ILE A 26 -11.68 -1.57 5.35
CA ILE A 26 -12.36 -1.75 4.09
C ILE A 26 -13.06 -3.14 4.01
N GLY A 27 -14.25 -3.25 4.53
CA GLY A 27 -15.05 -4.47 4.54
C GLY A 27 -16.43 -4.21 3.96
N GLY A 28 -17.08 -5.27 3.46
CA GLY A 28 -18.40 -5.18 2.88
C GLY A 28 -18.39 -4.94 1.37
N GLY A 29 -19.52 -4.47 0.83
CA GLY A 29 -19.67 -4.14 -0.59
C GLY A 29 -18.87 -2.89 -0.99
N VAL A 30 -18.94 -2.56 -2.27
CA VAL A 30 -18.34 -1.33 -2.82
C VAL A 30 -19.45 -0.40 -3.28
N ASP A 31 -19.53 0.78 -2.67
CA ASP A 31 -20.45 1.86 -3.02
C ASP A 31 -19.64 3.02 -3.59
N PRO A 32 -19.67 3.24 -4.91
CA PRO A 32 -18.89 4.30 -5.55
C PRO A 32 -19.23 5.70 -5.04
N ASP A 33 -20.49 5.99 -4.85
CA ASP A 33 -20.93 7.31 -4.38
C ASP A 33 -20.50 7.56 -2.94
N TYR A 34 -20.49 6.53 -2.10
CA TYR A 34 -19.97 6.63 -0.75
C TYR A 34 -18.48 6.90 -0.74
N ILE A 35 -17.70 6.17 -1.54
CA ILE A 35 -16.24 6.38 -1.66
C ILE A 35 -15.94 7.83 -2.01
N VAL A 36 -16.61 8.38 -3.02
CA VAL A 36 -16.41 9.77 -3.46
C VAL A 36 -16.73 10.73 -2.31
N ARG A 37 -17.96 10.71 -1.81
CA ARG A 37 -18.40 11.64 -0.75
C ARG A 37 -17.52 11.55 0.51
N PHE A 38 -17.13 10.34 0.90
CA PHE A 38 -16.32 10.14 2.10
C PHE A 38 -14.89 10.65 1.92
N THR A 39 -14.29 10.47 0.74
CA THR A 39 -12.95 10.97 0.45
C THR A 39 -12.93 12.49 0.31
N GLU A 40 -13.91 13.06 -0.39
CA GLU A 40 -14.08 14.52 -0.50
C GLU A 40 -14.27 15.17 0.87
N ALA A 41 -15.05 14.54 1.77
CA ALA A 41 -15.23 15.04 3.12
C ALA A 41 -13.91 15.11 3.92
N HIS A 42 -13.03 14.10 3.78
CA HIS A 42 -11.69 14.14 4.36
C HIS A 42 -10.84 15.27 3.78
N GLU A 43 -10.86 15.43 2.46
CA GLU A 43 -10.12 16.50 1.80
C GLU A 43 -10.62 17.89 2.23
N GLN A 44 -11.93 18.09 2.32
CA GLN A 44 -12.53 19.34 2.78
C GLN A 44 -12.26 19.64 4.25
N ALA A 45 -12.20 18.60 5.08
CA ALA A 45 -11.85 18.72 6.50
C ALA A 45 -10.34 18.95 6.73
N GLY A 46 -9.52 18.97 5.69
CA GLY A 46 -8.09 19.29 5.79
C GLY A 46 -7.20 18.10 6.19
N PHE A 47 -7.64 16.86 5.96
CA PHE A 47 -6.77 15.71 6.12
C PHE A 47 -5.68 15.71 5.03
N ASP A 48 -4.46 15.31 5.40
CA ASP A 48 -3.32 15.22 4.50
C ASP A 48 -3.37 13.94 3.66
N ALA A 49 -3.83 12.84 4.26
CA ALA A 49 -3.94 11.55 3.59
C ALA A 49 -5.08 10.70 4.12
N VAL A 50 -5.50 9.71 3.33
CA VAL A 50 -6.38 8.62 3.74
C VAL A 50 -5.69 7.28 3.59
N LEU A 51 -5.74 6.47 4.65
CA LEU A 51 -5.31 5.09 4.61
C LEU A 51 -6.36 4.26 3.88
N VAL A 52 -5.90 3.55 2.86
CA VAL A 52 -6.67 2.51 2.17
C VAL A 52 -6.20 1.17 2.73
N GLY A 53 -6.96 0.62 3.67
CA GLY A 53 -6.60 -0.59 4.40
C GLY A 53 -6.62 -1.86 3.53
N TYR A 54 -6.17 -2.97 4.09
CA TYR A 54 -6.16 -4.27 3.43
C TYR A 54 -6.53 -5.38 4.41
N SER A 55 -7.37 -6.28 3.96
CA SER A 55 -7.57 -7.62 4.54
C SER A 55 -7.89 -8.60 3.41
N SER A 56 -7.82 -9.90 3.67
CA SER A 56 -8.17 -10.95 2.69
C SER A 56 -9.66 -10.96 2.25
N ALA A 57 -10.46 -10.10 2.83
CA ALA A 57 -11.88 -9.95 2.49
C ALA A 57 -12.23 -8.54 2.00
N SER A 58 -11.25 -7.65 1.87
CA SER A 58 -11.48 -6.26 1.50
C SER A 58 -11.48 -6.05 -0.02
N ALA A 59 -12.02 -4.91 -0.44
CA ALA A 59 -11.86 -4.42 -1.80
C ALA A 59 -10.38 -4.19 -2.14
N ASP A 60 -10.00 -4.24 -3.42
CA ASP A 60 -8.63 -3.96 -3.86
C ASP A 60 -8.26 -2.49 -3.63
N GLY A 61 -7.26 -2.27 -2.78
CA GLY A 61 -6.87 -0.94 -2.33
C GLY A 61 -6.36 -0.02 -3.44
N PHE A 62 -5.66 -0.54 -4.44
CA PHE A 62 -5.19 0.27 -5.57
C PHE A 62 -6.34 0.73 -6.46
N THR A 63 -7.32 -0.15 -6.70
CA THR A 63 -8.52 0.19 -7.48
C THR A 63 -9.35 1.24 -6.77
N VAL A 64 -9.57 1.09 -5.45
CA VAL A 64 -10.28 2.07 -4.62
C VAL A 64 -9.54 3.41 -4.61
N ALA A 65 -8.22 3.41 -4.38
CA ALA A 65 -7.42 4.64 -4.39
C ALA A 65 -7.44 5.34 -5.76
N SER A 66 -7.36 4.58 -6.85
CA SER A 66 -7.42 5.13 -8.21
C SER A 66 -8.76 5.83 -8.48
N PHE A 67 -9.85 5.19 -8.07
CA PHE A 67 -11.20 5.74 -8.23
C PHE A 67 -11.38 7.00 -7.38
N ALA A 68 -11.04 6.95 -6.10
CA ALA A 68 -11.16 8.08 -5.19
C ALA A 68 -10.27 9.27 -5.61
N ALA A 69 -9.06 9.00 -6.08
CA ALA A 69 -8.12 10.03 -6.52
C ALA A 69 -8.57 10.77 -7.77
N ALA A 70 -9.40 10.16 -8.61
CA ALA A 70 -9.98 10.84 -9.79
C ALA A 70 -11.04 11.89 -9.41
N HIS A 71 -11.53 11.90 -8.17
CA HIS A 71 -12.53 12.81 -7.64
C HIS A 71 -11.99 13.78 -6.57
N THR A 72 -10.67 13.81 -6.37
CA THR A 72 -10.01 14.67 -5.38
C THR A 72 -8.76 15.31 -5.97
N ASP A 73 -8.33 16.46 -5.40
CA ASP A 73 -7.23 17.24 -5.95
C ASP A 73 -5.97 17.25 -5.08
N ARG A 74 -6.11 17.14 -3.75
CA ARG A 74 -5.01 17.38 -2.81
C ARG A 74 -4.69 16.20 -1.91
N ILE A 75 -5.71 15.49 -1.43
CA ILE A 75 -5.54 14.43 -0.44
C ILE A 75 -4.68 13.29 -0.99
N SER A 76 -3.74 12.83 -0.19
CA SER A 76 -2.87 11.70 -0.53
C SER A 76 -3.51 10.36 -0.15
N PHE A 77 -3.05 9.29 -0.78
CA PHE A 77 -3.55 7.92 -0.58
C PHE A 77 -2.43 7.03 -0.05
N LEU A 78 -2.52 6.66 1.23
CA LEU A 78 -1.64 5.69 1.86
C LEU A 78 -2.22 4.29 1.63
N VAL A 79 -1.78 3.60 0.59
CA VAL A 79 -2.34 2.30 0.19
C VAL A 79 -1.62 1.17 0.91
N ALA A 80 -2.36 0.41 1.72
CA ALA A 80 -1.84 -0.80 2.32
C ALA A 80 -1.59 -1.87 1.24
N HIS A 81 -0.36 -2.37 1.20
CA HIS A 81 0.08 -3.35 0.23
C HIS A 81 0.80 -4.50 0.90
N ARG A 82 0.36 -5.72 0.59
CA ARG A 82 0.89 -6.95 1.16
C ARG A 82 1.84 -7.63 0.17
N PRO A 83 3.14 -7.75 0.46
CA PRO A 83 4.09 -8.52 -0.33
C PRO A 83 3.71 -10.00 -0.42
N GLY A 84 3.96 -10.59 -1.60
CA GLY A 84 3.77 -12.04 -1.82
C GLY A 84 2.60 -12.40 -2.73
N PHE A 85 1.62 -11.51 -2.92
CA PHE A 85 0.44 -11.83 -3.75
C PHE A 85 0.55 -11.34 -5.19
N ILE A 86 1.43 -10.39 -5.46
CA ILE A 86 1.82 -10.02 -6.83
C ILE A 86 3.34 -9.87 -6.91
N ALA A 87 3.93 -10.10 -8.07
CA ALA A 87 5.36 -9.93 -8.27
C ALA A 87 5.79 -8.48 -8.00
N PRO A 88 6.93 -8.25 -7.32
CA PRO A 88 7.38 -6.89 -6.95
C PRO A 88 7.60 -5.97 -8.16
N THR A 89 8.07 -6.48 -9.30
CA THR A 89 8.20 -5.69 -10.53
C THR A 89 6.86 -5.23 -11.09
N LEU A 90 5.80 -6.07 -10.99
CA LEU A 90 4.45 -5.68 -11.39
C LEU A 90 3.85 -4.67 -10.40
N ALA A 91 4.05 -4.90 -9.08
CA ALA A 91 3.63 -3.95 -8.06
C ALA A 91 4.31 -2.59 -8.22
N ALA A 92 5.60 -2.57 -8.56
CA ALA A 92 6.34 -1.35 -8.83
C ALA A 92 5.71 -0.55 -9.97
N ARG A 93 5.41 -1.20 -11.11
CA ARG A 93 4.76 -0.53 -12.24
C ARG A 93 3.33 -0.06 -11.90
N LYS A 94 2.56 -0.89 -11.19
CA LYS A 94 1.20 -0.53 -10.73
C LYS A 94 1.24 0.73 -9.85
N ALA A 95 2.15 0.75 -8.88
CA ALA A 95 2.31 1.89 -7.99
C ALA A 95 2.81 3.14 -8.74
N ALA A 96 3.82 3.03 -9.59
CA ALA A 96 4.32 4.15 -10.37
C ALA A 96 3.24 4.71 -11.33
N THR A 97 2.40 3.85 -11.90
CA THR A 97 1.26 4.29 -12.72
C THR A 97 0.29 5.12 -11.90
N LEU A 98 -0.13 4.65 -10.72
CA LEU A 98 -1.03 5.39 -9.85
C LEU A 98 -0.41 6.68 -9.34
N ASP A 99 0.88 6.67 -9.03
CA ASP A 99 1.63 7.86 -8.61
C ASP A 99 1.61 8.97 -9.68
N ASN A 100 1.78 8.60 -10.96
CA ASN A 100 1.64 9.54 -12.07
C ASN A 100 0.20 10.03 -12.26
N LEU A 101 -0.79 9.13 -12.21
CA LEU A 101 -2.21 9.50 -12.34
C LEU A 101 -2.67 10.44 -11.22
N THR A 102 -2.12 10.28 -10.03
CA THR A 102 -2.42 11.12 -8.86
C THR A 102 -1.50 12.33 -8.73
N ARG A 103 -0.53 12.50 -9.63
CA ARG A 103 0.47 13.59 -9.59
C ARG A 103 1.25 13.63 -8.26
N GLY A 104 1.70 12.45 -7.80
CA GLY A 104 2.54 12.33 -6.61
C GLY A 104 1.77 12.25 -5.29
N ARG A 105 0.50 11.85 -5.30
CA ARG A 105 -0.30 11.70 -4.08
C ARG A 105 -0.37 10.26 -3.56
N LEU A 106 0.42 9.33 -4.12
CA LEU A 106 0.48 7.95 -3.64
C LEU A 106 1.54 7.80 -2.54
N GLN A 107 1.22 7.03 -1.52
CA GLN A 107 2.12 6.53 -0.50
C GLN A 107 1.86 5.03 -0.33
N LEU A 108 2.87 4.23 -0.10
CA LEU A 108 2.71 2.79 0.10
C LEU A 108 2.93 2.40 1.56
N HIS A 109 1.91 1.82 2.19
CA HIS A 109 2.05 1.17 3.49
C HIS A 109 2.30 -0.32 3.29
N ILE A 110 3.54 -0.74 3.39
CA ILE A 110 3.90 -2.15 3.28
C ILE A 110 3.53 -2.87 4.57
N ILE A 111 2.61 -3.82 4.46
CA ILE A 111 2.13 -4.64 5.57
C ILE A 111 2.53 -6.09 5.34
N THR A 112 3.34 -6.66 6.23
CA THR A 112 3.80 -8.06 6.09
C THR A 112 2.72 -9.08 6.46
N GLY A 113 1.71 -8.62 7.20
CA GLY A 113 0.59 -9.43 7.67
C GLY A 113 0.79 -9.99 9.07
N GLY A 114 -0.09 -9.59 10.00
CA GLY A 114 0.00 -9.94 11.42
C GLY A 114 -0.76 -11.20 11.82
N VAL A 115 -1.69 -11.68 11.01
CA VAL A 115 -2.61 -12.77 11.38
C VAL A 115 -2.55 -13.90 10.35
N ASP A 116 -2.11 -15.09 10.76
CA ASP A 116 -1.87 -16.21 9.87
C ASP A 116 -3.11 -16.69 9.10
N TYR A 117 -4.29 -16.71 9.74
CA TYR A 117 -5.49 -17.14 9.03
C TYR A 117 -5.85 -16.22 7.86
N ASP A 118 -5.58 -14.92 7.99
CA ASP A 118 -5.82 -13.93 6.95
C ASP A 118 -4.86 -14.12 5.77
N GLN A 119 -3.60 -14.50 6.07
CA GLN A 119 -2.61 -14.84 5.04
C GLN A 119 -3.02 -16.09 4.24
N ARG A 120 -3.48 -17.13 4.97
CA ARG A 120 -3.88 -18.41 4.36
C ARG A 120 -5.10 -18.29 3.46
N ARG A 121 -5.99 -17.32 3.70
CA ARG A 121 -7.13 -17.04 2.81
C ARG A 121 -6.69 -16.57 1.43
N ASP A 122 -5.55 -15.88 1.35
CA ASP A 122 -4.94 -15.42 0.09
C ASP A 122 -3.84 -16.40 -0.41
N GLY A 123 -3.72 -17.59 0.20
CA GLY A 123 -2.79 -18.63 -0.25
C GLY A 123 -1.37 -18.52 0.28
N ASP A 124 -1.12 -17.67 1.29
CA ASP A 124 0.21 -17.53 1.90
C ASP A 124 0.33 -18.37 3.17
N PHE A 125 1.21 -19.36 3.13
CA PHE A 125 1.48 -20.29 4.22
C PHE A 125 2.84 -20.09 4.87
N LEU A 126 3.58 -19.04 4.51
CA LEU A 126 4.86 -18.73 5.13
C LEU A 126 4.71 -18.38 6.61
N GLY A 127 5.67 -18.75 7.42
CA GLY A 127 5.79 -18.35 8.81
C GLY A 127 6.07 -16.85 8.95
N HIS A 128 5.89 -16.32 10.17
CA HIS A 128 6.04 -14.89 10.47
C HIS A 128 7.38 -14.32 9.95
N ASP A 129 8.51 -14.89 10.37
CA ASP A 129 9.83 -14.35 10.01
C ASP A 129 10.17 -14.55 8.53
N GLU A 130 9.66 -15.62 7.91
CA GLU A 130 9.81 -15.85 6.48
C GLU A 130 9.06 -14.78 5.65
N ARG A 131 7.88 -14.36 6.10
CA ARG A 131 7.16 -13.25 5.47
C ARG A 131 7.95 -11.95 5.53
N TYR A 132 8.63 -11.67 6.65
CA TYR A 132 9.51 -10.49 6.75
C TYR A 132 10.74 -10.62 5.86
N ALA A 133 11.37 -11.78 5.79
CA ALA A 133 12.48 -12.00 4.87
C ALA A 133 12.07 -11.85 3.40
N ARG A 134 10.88 -12.34 3.01
CA ARG A 134 10.32 -12.10 1.68
C ARG A 134 10.01 -10.61 1.45
N THR A 135 9.50 -9.91 2.45
CA THR A 135 9.20 -8.48 2.36
C THR A 135 10.46 -7.64 2.16
N ASP A 136 11.58 -8.02 2.77
CA ASP A 136 12.88 -7.39 2.57
C ASP A 136 13.34 -7.44 1.10
N GLU A 137 13.29 -8.61 0.50
CA GLU A 137 13.57 -8.77 -0.94
C GLU A 137 12.57 -8.01 -1.81
N TYR A 138 11.29 -8.07 -1.44
CA TYR A 138 10.22 -7.41 -2.17
C TYR A 138 10.43 -5.89 -2.28
N ILE A 139 10.70 -5.23 -1.17
CA ILE A 139 10.92 -3.77 -1.15
C ILE A 139 12.21 -3.42 -1.90
N SER A 140 13.24 -4.24 -1.79
CA SER A 140 14.49 -4.08 -2.55
C SER A 140 14.22 -4.05 -4.06
N VAL A 141 13.47 -5.03 -4.57
CA VAL A 141 13.10 -5.10 -6.00
C VAL A 141 12.17 -3.95 -6.39
N LEU A 142 11.21 -3.59 -5.53
CA LEU A 142 10.35 -2.42 -5.75
C LEU A 142 11.18 -1.16 -6.01
N LYS A 143 12.04 -0.80 -5.05
CA LYS A 143 12.87 0.40 -5.13
C LYS A 143 13.83 0.35 -6.33
N GLN A 144 14.43 -0.80 -6.59
CA GLN A 144 15.29 -0.97 -7.74
C GLN A 144 14.54 -0.80 -9.07
N THR A 145 13.32 -1.32 -9.16
CA THR A 145 12.46 -1.14 -10.36
C THR A 145 12.11 0.33 -10.60
N TRP A 146 11.88 1.10 -9.54
CA TRP A 146 11.57 2.53 -9.64
C TRP A 146 12.78 3.41 -10.02
N THR A 147 13.96 3.04 -9.53
CA THR A 147 15.15 3.89 -9.61
C THR A 147 16.15 3.47 -10.69
N SER A 148 16.17 2.20 -11.09
CA SER A 148 17.12 1.72 -12.09
C SER A 148 16.82 2.30 -13.49
N ALA A 149 17.85 2.90 -14.11
CA ALA A 149 17.75 3.42 -15.47
C ALA A 149 17.96 2.33 -16.55
N LYS A 150 18.47 1.17 -16.14
CA LYS A 150 18.82 0.06 -17.04
C LYS A 150 18.16 -1.23 -16.54
N PRO A 151 17.98 -2.22 -17.41
CA PRO A 151 17.60 -3.56 -16.98
C PRO A 151 18.55 -4.09 -15.90
N PHE A 152 17.99 -4.84 -14.94
CA PHE A 152 18.75 -5.45 -13.85
C PHE A 152 18.31 -6.89 -13.62
N ASP A 153 19.21 -7.69 -13.09
CA ASP A 153 18.93 -9.02 -12.59
C ASP A 153 18.80 -8.98 -11.08
N PHE A 154 17.97 -9.83 -10.52
CA PHE A 154 17.84 -10.02 -9.09
C PHE A 154 17.75 -11.52 -8.79
N GLU A 155 18.55 -12.02 -7.86
CA GLU A 155 18.54 -13.41 -7.43
C GLU A 155 18.51 -13.45 -5.89
N GLY A 156 17.33 -13.72 -5.34
CA GLY A 156 17.07 -13.85 -3.92
C GLY A 156 16.51 -15.24 -3.58
N ARG A 157 16.14 -15.42 -2.31
CA ARG A 157 15.50 -16.64 -1.84
C ARG A 157 14.04 -16.77 -2.32
N TYR A 158 13.34 -15.63 -2.42
CA TYR A 158 11.90 -15.58 -2.71
C TYR A 158 11.62 -15.08 -4.12
N TYR A 159 12.52 -14.28 -4.68
CA TYR A 159 12.33 -13.67 -6.01
C TYR A 159 13.56 -13.84 -6.87
N ARG A 160 13.31 -14.10 -8.14
CA ARG A 160 14.35 -14.09 -9.17
C ARG A 160 13.80 -13.38 -10.41
N PHE A 161 14.58 -12.44 -10.92
CA PHE A 161 14.25 -11.69 -12.16
C PHE A 161 15.47 -11.57 -13.03
N GLU A 162 15.25 -11.67 -14.33
CA GLU A 162 16.26 -11.48 -15.38
C GLU A 162 15.85 -10.28 -16.23
N GLN A 163 16.75 -9.33 -16.42
CA GLN A 163 16.56 -8.13 -17.25
C GLN A 163 15.29 -7.34 -16.87
N ALA A 164 14.98 -7.26 -15.57
CA ALA A 164 13.82 -6.51 -15.09
C ALA A 164 13.99 -5.02 -15.40
N VAL A 165 12.96 -4.41 -15.98
CA VAL A 165 12.95 -2.99 -16.35
C VAL A 165 11.54 -2.44 -16.25
N SER A 166 11.42 -1.14 -15.99
CA SER A 166 10.17 -0.39 -16.09
C SER A 166 10.37 0.87 -16.90
N GLU A 167 9.52 1.09 -17.89
CA GLU A 167 9.44 2.38 -18.61
C GLU A 167 8.62 3.41 -17.81
N VAL A 168 7.78 2.96 -16.87
CA VAL A 168 6.98 3.83 -16.01
C VAL A 168 7.81 4.23 -14.80
N ARG A 169 8.17 5.50 -14.72
CA ARG A 169 8.89 6.08 -13.57
C ARG A 169 7.90 6.67 -12.59
N CYS A 170 8.29 6.75 -11.32
CA CYS A 170 7.50 7.45 -10.32
C CYS A 170 7.45 8.95 -10.62
N HIS A 171 6.32 9.59 -10.35
CA HIS A 171 6.20 11.03 -10.31
C HIS A 171 7.04 11.62 -9.17
N GLN A 172 6.97 10.98 -8.01
CA GLN A 172 7.76 11.33 -6.84
C GLN A 172 9.21 10.86 -6.97
N GLN A 173 10.16 11.64 -6.47
CA GLN A 173 11.59 11.35 -6.52
C GLN A 173 12.20 11.25 -5.13
N PRO A 174 13.10 10.31 -4.84
CA PRO A 174 13.64 9.30 -5.78
C PRO A 174 12.67 8.14 -6.06
N HIS A 175 11.64 7.96 -5.25
CA HIS A 175 10.59 6.94 -5.36
C HIS A 175 9.37 7.31 -4.51
N ILE A 176 8.31 6.53 -4.64
CA ILE A 176 7.11 6.63 -3.80
C ILE A 176 7.48 6.38 -2.33
N PRO A 177 7.02 7.22 -1.37
CA PRO A 177 7.30 7.01 0.05
C PRO A 177 6.79 5.65 0.54
N VAL A 178 7.66 4.92 1.23
CA VAL A 178 7.38 3.61 1.83
C VAL A 178 7.16 3.78 3.33
N TYR A 179 5.93 3.54 3.76
CA TYR A 179 5.54 3.44 5.16
C TYR A 179 5.64 1.98 5.60
N PHE A 180 6.12 1.76 6.79
CA PHE A 180 6.28 0.43 7.36
C PHE A 180 5.97 0.45 8.85
N GLY A 181 5.50 -0.66 9.40
CA GLY A 181 5.21 -0.76 10.83
C GLY A 181 5.35 -2.18 11.34
N GLY A 182 5.53 -2.31 12.64
CA GLY A 182 5.61 -3.56 13.36
C GLY A 182 6.56 -3.45 14.56
N VAL A 183 6.41 -4.34 15.53
CA VAL A 183 7.16 -4.28 16.81
C VAL A 183 8.08 -5.49 17.01
N SER A 184 8.04 -6.48 16.11
CA SER A 184 8.92 -7.63 16.21
C SER A 184 10.35 -7.27 15.76
N PRO A 185 11.40 -7.98 16.24
CA PRO A 185 12.77 -7.76 15.76
C PRO A 185 12.90 -7.86 14.24
N ALA A 186 12.19 -8.80 13.60
CA ALA A 186 12.18 -8.96 12.15
C ALA A 186 11.55 -7.72 11.47
N ALA A 187 10.43 -7.19 12.01
CA ALA A 187 9.80 -5.97 11.48
C ALA A 187 10.73 -4.77 11.60
N ILE A 188 11.32 -4.54 12.78
CA ILE A 188 12.24 -3.44 13.03
C ILE A 188 13.43 -3.50 12.06
N GLY A 189 14.00 -4.70 11.84
CA GLY A 189 15.11 -4.89 10.92
C GLY A 189 14.77 -4.53 9.48
N VAL A 190 13.61 -4.91 8.98
CA VAL A 190 13.15 -4.57 7.62
C VAL A 190 12.83 -3.08 7.54
N GLY A 191 12.10 -2.53 8.52
CA GLY A 191 11.77 -1.12 8.57
C GLY A 191 13.00 -0.21 8.57
N ALA A 192 14.01 -0.54 9.38
CA ALA A 192 15.26 0.22 9.44
C ALA A 192 16.03 0.27 8.11
N ARG A 193 15.87 -0.75 7.26
CA ARG A 193 16.53 -0.77 5.94
C ARG A 193 15.73 -0.05 4.85
N HIS A 194 14.41 -0.08 4.96
CA HIS A 194 13.57 0.25 3.81
C HIS A 194 12.56 1.37 4.03
N ALA A 195 12.14 1.63 5.28
CA ALA A 195 11.07 2.60 5.51
C ALA A 195 11.55 4.03 5.36
N ASP A 196 10.75 4.85 4.69
CA ASP A 196 10.89 6.30 4.74
C ASP A 196 10.12 6.86 5.94
N VAL A 197 9.06 6.16 6.37
CA VAL A 197 8.25 6.45 7.58
C VAL A 197 7.98 5.15 8.32
N TYR A 198 8.25 5.12 9.65
CA TYR A 198 8.06 3.96 10.51
C TYR A 198 7.04 4.22 11.60
#